data_ed0c86ea1c0d1692c70ae52e72cd7ace
#
_entry.id   ed0c86ea1c0d1692c70ae52e72cd7ace
#
_cell.length_a   1.000
_cell.length_b   1.000
_cell.length_c   1.000
_cell.angle_alpha   90.00
_cell.angle_beta   90.00
_cell.angle_gamma   90.00
#
_symmetry.space_group_name_H-M   'P 1'
#
loop_
_entity.id
_entity.type
_entity.pdbx_description
1 polymer ?
#
loop_
_entity_poly.entity_id
_entity_poly.type
_entity_poly.pdbx_seq_one_letter_code
_entity_poly.pdbx_strand_id
1 'polypeptide(L)' 'MIGSIKGSVGYLGPDFCLIETSGGVGYQVFMPAAHLAQLALGAQITVHTHTAVREDAILL' A
#
# COMPACT_ATOMS: atom_id res chain seq x y z
N MET A 1 0.82 14.41 -4.53
CA MET A 1 1.16 13.85 -3.22
C MET A 1 -0.05 13.17 -2.63
N ILE A 2 0.08 11.92 -2.26
CA ILE A 2 -1.02 11.15 -1.69
C ILE A 2 -0.80 11.05 -0.18
N GLY A 3 -1.77 11.53 0.61
CA GLY A 3 -1.66 11.53 2.06
C GLY A 3 -2.12 10.22 2.70
N SER A 4 -3.00 9.51 2.04
CA SER A 4 -3.49 8.23 2.54
C SER A 4 -4.07 7.40 1.41
N ILE A 5 -4.05 6.08 1.61
CA ILE A 5 -4.67 5.13 0.68
C ILE A 5 -5.58 4.24 1.49
N LYS A 6 -6.82 4.12 1.03
CA LYS A 6 -7.81 3.29 1.70
C LYS A 6 -8.30 2.24 0.71
N GLY A 7 -8.28 1.00 1.13
CA GLY A 7 -8.73 -0.10 0.28
C GLY A 7 -8.52 -1.44 0.95
N SER A 8 -8.61 -2.49 0.15
CA SER A 8 -8.42 -3.85 0.63
C SER A 8 -7.06 -4.38 0.22
N VAL A 9 -6.51 -5.25 1.05
CA VAL A 9 -5.22 -5.88 0.76
C VAL A 9 -5.44 -6.95 -0.28
N GLY A 10 -4.89 -6.76 -1.47
CA GLY A 10 -5.02 -7.72 -2.56
C GLY A 10 -3.85 -8.67 -2.70
N TYR A 11 -2.69 -8.31 -2.14
CA TYR A 11 -1.51 -9.13 -2.23
C TYR A 11 -0.51 -8.73 -1.16
N LEU A 12 0.16 -9.70 -0.57
CA LEU A 12 1.22 -9.48 0.40
C LEU A 12 2.53 -10.00 -0.16
N GLY A 13 3.48 -9.10 -0.37
CA GLY A 13 4.81 -9.44 -0.81
C GLY A 13 5.81 -9.45 0.33
N PRO A 14 7.10 -9.64 0.02
CA PRO A 14 8.13 -9.69 1.07
C PRO A 14 8.40 -8.35 1.73
N ASP A 15 8.20 -7.25 1.02
CA ASP A 15 8.46 -5.91 1.54
C ASP A 15 7.43 -4.89 1.04
N PHE A 16 6.32 -5.39 0.49
CA PHE A 16 5.27 -4.51 -0.02
C PHE A 16 3.93 -5.21 0.04
N CYS A 17 2.87 -4.45 -0.12
CA CYS A 17 1.55 -5.01 -0.33
C CYS A 17 0.85 -4.24 -1.45
N LEU A 18 -0.16 -4.86 -2.05
CA LEU A 18 -1.03 -4.20 -3.00
C LEU A 18 -2.32 -3.85 -2.30
N ILE A 19 -2.70 -2.59 -2.39
CA ILE A 19 -3.96 -2.11 -1.84
C ILE A 19 -4.87 -1.80 -3.01
N GLU A 20 -5.98 -2.52 -3.08
CA GLU A 20 -6.95 -2.33 -4.14
C GLU A 20 -8.04 -1.40 -3.67
N THR A 21 -8.16 -0.28 -4.36
CA THR A 21 -9.17 0.72 -4.04
C THR A 21 -10.46 0.43 -4.79
N SER A 22 -11.54 1.04 -4.34
CA SER A 22 -12.85 0.83 -4.95
C SER A 22 -12.92 1.32 -6.39
N GLY A 23 -12.00 2.17 -6.80
CA GLY A 23 -11.93 2.65 -8.18
C GLY A 23 -11.27 1.69 -9.15
N GLY A 24 -10.84 0.52 -8.69
CA GLY A 24 -10.19 -0.46 -9.55
C GLY A 24 -8.69 -0.26 -9.71
N VAL A 25 -8.10 0.68 -8.98
CA VAL A 25 -6.68 0.94 -9.03
C VAL A 25 -6.00 0.24 -7.87
N GLY A 26 -4.94 -0.51 -8.17
CA GLY A 26 -4.12 -1.13 -7.15
C GLY A 26 -2.85 -0.32 -6.92
N TYR A 27 -2.52 -0.09 -5.66
CA TYR A 27 -1.32 0.64 -5.29
C TYR A 27 -0.33 -0.30 -4.62
N GLN A 28 0.90 -0.25 -5.08
CA GLN A 28 1.98 -0.99 -4.46
C GLN A 28 2.58 -0.13 -3.35
N VAL A 29 2.45 -0.60 -2.12
CA VAL A 29 2.90 0.14 -0.95
C VAL A 29 4.00 -0.65 -0.27
N PHE A 30 5.17 -0.06 -0.19
CA PHE A 30 6.30 -0.68 0.48
C PHE A 30 6.23 -0.40 1.97
N MET A 31 6.46 -1.44 2.76
CA MET A 31 6.47 -1.31 4.21
C MET A 31 7.31 -2.42 4.83
N PRO A 32 7.77 -2.23 6.06
CA PRO A 32 8.57 -3.25 6.73
C PRO A 32 7.81 -4.55 6.93
N ALA A 33 8.54 -5.66 6.94
CA ALA A 33 7.94 -6.97 7.10
C ALA A 33 7.10 -7.10 8.37
N ALA A 34 7.50 -6.40 9.43
CA ALA A 34 6.75 -6.43 10.69
C ALA A 34 5.35 -5.85 10.52
N HIS A 35 5.19 -4.84 9.68
CA HIS A 35 3.88 -4.28 9.40
C HIS A 35 3.07 -5.21 8.50
N LEU A 36 3.73 -5.80 7.51
CA LEU A 36 3.06 -6.73 6.60
C LEU A 36 2.51 -7.95 7.35
N ALA A 37 3.23 -8.39 8.37
CA ALA A 37 2.81 -9.54 9.17
C ALA A 37 1.49 -9.30 9.91
N GLN A 38 1.11 -8.04 10.11
CA GLN A 38 -0.13 -7.69 10.79
C GLN A 38 -1.31 -7.55 9.83
N LEU A 39 -1.06 -7.64 8.53
CA LEU A 39 -2.10 -7.50 7.53
C LEU A 39 -2.62 -8.86 7.12
N ALA A 40 -3.87 -8.89 6.66
CA ALA A 40 -4.49 -10.08 6.14
C ALA A 40 -5.06 -9.78 4.76
N LEU A 41 -4.95 -10.75 3.85
CA LEU A 41 -5.54 -10.61 2.53
C LEU A 41 -7.03 -10.37 2.63
N GLY A 42 -7.52 -9.41 1.87
CA GLY A 42 -8.92 -9.04 1.88
C GLY A 42 -9.32 -8.07 2.97
N ALA A 43 -8.43 -7.77 3.91
CA ALA A 43 -8.74 -6.83 4.98
C ALA A 43 -8.80 -5.40 4.44
N GLN A 44 -9.72 -4.62 4.99
CA GLN A 44 -9.81 -3.19 4.70
C GLN A 44 -8.79 -2.45 5.56
N ILE A 45 -7.97 -1.65 4.91
CA ILE A 45 -6.97 -0.87 5.63
C ILE A 45 -6.90 0.54 5.09
N THR A 46 -6.41 1.43 5.93
CA THR A 46 -6.07 2.79 5.54
C THR A 46 -4.60 2.99 5.85
N VAL A 47 -3.83 3.36 4.84
CA VAL A 47 -2.39 3.58 4.98
C VAL A 47 -2.12 5.06 4.82
N HIS A 48 -1.46 5.64 5.81
CA HIS A 48 -0.99 7.01 5.69
C HIS A 48 0.35 6.98 4.99
N THR A 49 0.40 7.60 3.82
CA THR A 49 1.60 7.60 3.02
C THR A 49 2.37 8.87 3.24
N HIS A 50 3.66 8.72 3.41
CA HIS A 50 4.57 9.84 3.47
C HIS A 50 5.32 9.85 2.15
N THR A 51 4.81 10.63 1.22
CA THR A 51 5.35 10.59 -0.12
C THR A 51 6.50 11.56 -0.25
N ALA A 52 7.69 11.04 -0.22
CA ALA A 52 8.80 11.77 -0.79
C ALA A 52 8.75 11.51 -2.29
N VAL A 53 8.33 12.48 -3.05
CA VAL A 53 8.34 12.35 -4.49
C VAL A 53 9.77 12.49 -4.95
N ARG A 54 10.33 11.37 -5.37
CA ARG A 54 11.58 11.39 -6.10
C ARG A 54 11.26 11.03 -7.53
N GLU A 55 11.93 11.67 -8.45
CA GLU A 55 11.62 11.48 -9.87
C GLU A 55 11.89 10.07 -10.37
N ASP A 56 12.70 9.32 -9.67
CA ASP A 56 13.03 7.94 -10.03
C ASP A 56 12.19 6.92 -9.27
N ALA A 57 11.29 7.38 -8.41
CA ALA A 57 10.57 6.47 -7.54
C ALA A 57 9.19 7.02 -7.23
N ILE A 58 8.35 7.06 -8.24
CA ILE A 58 6.94 7.20 -7.97
C ILE A 58 6.43 5.80 -7.76
N LEU A 59 6.40 5.39 -6.52
CA LEU A 59 5.98 4.06 -6.16
C LEU A 59 4.54 4.12 -5.71
N LEU A 60 3.70 3.92 -6.66
CA LEU A 60 2.27 3.80 -6.40
C LEU A 60 1.80 2.43 -6.77
#